data_e0d10ed8126a38381a60788512a76bf0
#
_entry.id   e0d10ed8126a38381a60788512a76bf0
#
_cell.length_a   1.000
_cell.length_b   1.000
_cell.length_c   1.000
_cell.angle_alpha   90.00
_cell.angle_beta   90.00
_cell.angle_gamma   90.00
#
_symmetry.space_group_name_H-M   'P 1'
#
loop_
_entity.id
_entity.type
_entity.pdbx_description
1 polymer ?
#
loop_
_entity_poly.entity_id
_entity_poly.type
_entity_poly.pdbx_seq_one_letter_code
_entity_poly.pdbx_strand_id
1 'polypeptide(L)'
;VSIRGINSLNGNEPLYVIDGVAISGNNNGNSSVLSSINPSDIVSMEVLKDASATAIYGSRASNGVVLITTRQGETGKTKVSYEGYYALQQLPKKLKTLSLPEYAVYQNLRAATIGFGEREEFKDPTLLGEGTNWQDEIFRTAPMHNHQINISGGSQNMKYSLSGGYLQQDGIVFGSDFERF
;
A
#
# COMPACT_ATOMS: atom_id res chain seq x y z
N VAL A 1 6.45 4.97 8.87
CA VAL A 1 6.48 6.42 8.56
C VAL A 1 7.46 7.07 9.52
N SER A 2 8.47 7.80 9.03
CA SER A 2 9.40 8.55 9.86
C SER A 2 9.12 10.05 9.68
N ILE A 3 8.99 10.78 10.82
CA ILE A 3 8.66 12.22 10.80
C ILE A 3 9.94 13.07 11.03
N ARG A 4 10.85 12.63 11.88
CA ARG A 4 12.08 13.34 12.27
C ARG A 4 13.38 12.66 11.86
N GLY A 5 13.36 11.71 10.94
CA GLY A 5 14.52 10.90 10.55
C GLY A 5 14.82 9.78 11.55
N ILE A 6 16.01 9.17 11.41
CA ILE A 6 16.43 8.04 12.26
C ILE A 6 17.21 8.61 13.43
N ASN A 7 16.56 8.81 14.58
CA ASN A 7 17.18 9.40 15.77
C ASN A 7 17.27 8.43 16.96
N SER A 8 16.79 7.21 16.85
CA SER A 8 16.76 6.24 17.95
C SER A 8 17.05 4.83 17.47
N LEU A 9 17.84 4.10 18.27
CA LEU A 9 18.10 2.66 18.07
C LEU A 9 16.87 1.79 18.43
N ASN A 10 15.92 2.33 19.19
CA ASN A 10 14.75 1.61 19.70
C ASN A 10 13.46 1.85 18.90
N GLY A 11 13.53 2.45 17.71
CA GLY A 11 12.39 2.72 16.86
C GLY A 11 12.20 4.21 16.56
N ASN A 12 11.77 4.50 15.35
CA ASN A 12 11.54 5.87 14.85
C ASN A 12 10.08 6.10 14.48
N GLU A 13 9.19 5.25 14.97
CA GLU A 13 7.77 5.40 14.68
C GLU A 13 7.16 6.53 15.49
N PRO A 14 6.27 7.34 14.88
CA PRO A 14 5.53 8.37 15.59
C PRO A 14 4.48 7.74 16.51
N LEU A 15 4.05 8.51 17.51
CA LEU A 15 2.92 8.14 18.32
C LEU A 15 1.63 8.41 17.53
N TYR A 16 0.76 7.41 17.42
CA TYR A 16 -0.56 7.58 16.83
C TYR A 16 -1.59 7.91 17.92
N VAL A 17 -2.36 8.94 17.70
CA VAL A 17 -3.46 9.34 18.59
C VAL A 17 -4.74 9.33 17.77
N ILE A 18 -5.65 8.41 18.08
CA ILE A 18 -6.92 8.24 17.37
C ILE A 18 -8.04 8.70 18.31
N ASP A 19 -8.78 9.73 17.90
CA ASP A 19 -9.88 10.33 18.67
C ASP A 19 -9.49 10.64 20.14
N GLY A 20 -8.24 11.12 20.33
CA GLY A 20 -7.69 11.45 21.64
C GLY A 20 -7.05 10.27 22.40
N VAL A 21 -7.15 9.05 21.90
CA VAL A 21 -6.54 7.86 22.50
C VAL A 21 -5.18 7.59 21.90
N ALA A 22 -4.13 7.62 22.72
CA ALA A 22 -2.78 7.32 22.27
C ALA A 22 -2.57 5.81 22.11
N ILE A 23 -2.25 5.39 20.91
CA ILE A 23 -1.95 4.00 20.57
C ILE A 23 -0.47 3.88 20.27
N SER A 24 0.25 3.07 21.05
CA SER A 24 1.65 2.74 20.76
C SER A 24 1.67 1.61 19.75
N GLY A 25 2.35 1.81 18.64
CA GLY A 25 2.64 0.73 17.70
C GLY A 25 3.41 -0.39 18.42
N ASN A 26 3.02 -1.62 18.19
CA ASN A 26 3.73 -2.76 18.76
C ASN A 26 5.03 -2.92 17.96
N ASN A 27 6.19 -2.87 18.63
CA ASN A 27 7.53 -2.98 18.02
C ASN A 27 7.79 -4.32 17.28
N ASN A 28 6.82 -5.20 17.16
CA ASN A 28 6.92 -6.50 16.50
C ASN A 28 6.62 -6.46 14.99
N GLY A 29 6.70 -5.30 14.35
CA GLY A 29 6.93 -5.20 12.90
C GLY A 29 5.78 -5.56 11.95
N ASN A 30 4.62 -6.04 12.41
CA ASN A 30 3.64 -6.63 11.48
C ASN A 30 2.23 -5.98 11.44
N SER A 31 1.96 -4.94 12.19
CA SER A 31 0.65 -4.28 12.10
C SER A 31 0.83 -2.78 12.28
N SER A 32 0.88 -2.05 11.18
CA SER A 32 0.73 -0.61 11.22
C SER A 32 -0.61 -0.28 11.88
N VAL A 33 -0.61 0.58 12.90
CA VAL A 33 -1.86 1.09 13.52
C VAL A 33 -2.82 1.62 12.46
N LEU A 34 -2.28 2.13 11.35
CA LEU A 34 -3.06 2.61 10.21
C LEU A 34 -3.79 1.49 9.45
N SER A 35 -3.31 0.24 9.52
CA SER A 35 -3.98 -0.88 8.84
C SER A 35 -5.27 -1.32 9.55
N SER A 36 -5.43 -0.98 10.83
CA SER A 36 -6.64 -1.28 11.60
C SER A 36 -7.76 -0.26 11.43
N ILE A 37 -7.48 0.88 10.78
CA ILE A 37 -8.48 1.94 10.55
C ILE A 37 -8.86 1.92 9.08
N ASN A 38 -10.16 1.98 8.80
CA ASN A 38 -10.61 2.19 7.44
C ASN A 38 -10.30 3.64 7.03
N PRO A 39 -9.51 3.87 5.95
CA PRO A 39 -9.17 5.22 5.50
C PRO A 39 -10.37 6.13 5.25
N SER A 40 -11.51 5.56 4.88
CA SER A 40 -12.74 6.32 4.62
C SER A 40 -13.43 6.83 5.88
N ASP A 41 -13.06 6.30 7.06
CA ASP A 41 -13.55 6.80 8.34
C ASP A 41 -12.70 7.95 8.89
N ILE A 42 -11.55 8.23 8.25
CA ILE A 42 -10.66 9.31 8.65
C ILE A 42 -11.20 10.64 8.10
N VAL A 43 -11.53 11.54 9.02
CA VAL A 43 -11.95 12.92 8.68
C VAL A 43 -10.76 13.84 8.52
N SER A 44 -9.78 13.74 9.43
CA SER A 44 -8.54 14.51 9.35
C SER A 44 -7.35 13.72 9.90
N MET A 45 -6.18 14.04 9.36
CA MET A 45 -4.90 13.54 9.84
C MET A 45 -3.95 14.71 9.98
N GLU A 46 -3.49 14.96 11.20
CA GLU A 46 -2.57 16.05 11.51
C GLU A 46 -1.26 15.49 12.06
N VAL A 47 -0.14 16.05 11.62
CA VAL A 47 1.18 15.63 12.06
C VAL A 47 1.81 16.73 12.92
N LEU A 48 1.93 16.46 14.21
CA LEU A 48 2.56 17.35 15.16
C LEU A 48 4.07 17.04 15.22
N LYS A 49 4.86 17.99 14.76
CA LYS A 49 6.34 17.87 14.70
C LYS A 49 7.03 18.64 15.83
N ASP A 50 6.32 19.44 16.59
CA ASP A 50 6.91 20.41 17.50
C ASP A 50 6.93 19.96 18.97
N ALA A 51 7.64 20.74 19.81
CA ALA A 51 7.72 20.51 21.25
C ALA A 51 6.35 20.55 21.95
N SER A 52 5.33 21.17 21.34
CA SER A 52 3.95 21.18 21.82
C SER A 52 3.35 19.77 21.92
N ALA A 53 3.69 18.89 20.99
CA ALA A 53 3.26 17.49 21.03
C ALA A 53 3.86 16.73 22.22
N THR A 54 5.15 17.00 22.51
CA THR A 54 5.86 16.38 23.63
C THR A 54 5.31 16.84 24.97
N ALA A 55 4.80 18.07 25.06
CA ALA A 55 4.21 18.60 26.29
C ALA A 55 2.88 17.88 26.65
N ILE A 56 2.10 17.48 25.65
CA ILE A 56 0.79 16.82 25.87
C ILE A 56 0.96 15.30 26.05
N TYR A 57 1.82 14.66 25.24
CA TYR A 57 1.92 13.20 25.18
C TYR A 57 3.19 12.64 25.81
N GLY A 58 4.05 13.50 26.38
CA GLY A 58 5.28 13.14 27.08
C GLY A 58 6.37 12.57 26.18
N SER A 59 7.29 11.81 26.76
CA SER A 59 8.45 11.24 26.06
C SER A 59 8.10 10.31 24.90
N ARG A 60 6.88 9.73 24.90
CA ARG A 60 6.38 8.89 23.78
C ARG A 60 6.20 9.66 22.48
N ALA A 61 6.08 10.98 22.56
CA ALA A 61 5.94 11.86 21.39
C ALA A 61 7.27 12.38 20.83
N SER A 62 8.42 11.86 21.28
CA SER A 62 9.76 12.31 20.86
C SER A 62 9.97 12.20 19.34
N ASN A 63 9.36 11.20 18.70
CA ASN A 63 9.44 10.96 17.26
C ASN A 63 8.33 11.68 16.45
N GLY A 64 7.53 12.54 17.12
CA GLY A 64 6.35 13.20 16.57
C GLY A 64 5.06 12.46 16.88
N VAL A 65 3.94 13.14 16.65
CA VAL A 65 2.59 12.60 16.87
C VAL A 65 1.78 12.72 15.61
N VAL A 66 1.04 11.67 15.27
CA VAL A 66 0.02 11.67 14.22
C VAL A 66 -1.34 11.63 14.88
N LEU A 67 -2.07 12.75 14.81
CA LEU A 67 -3.46 12.84 15.27
C LEU A 67 -4.38 12.37 14.15
N ILE A 68 -5.23 11.43 14.45
CA ILE A 68 -6.23 10.91 13.52
C ILE A 68 -7.60 11.17 14.15
N THR A 69 -8.43 11.91 13.44
CA THR A 69 -9.82 12.13 13.82
C THR A 69 -10.70 11.29 12.93
N THR A 70 -11.49 10.41 13.53
CA THR A 70 -12.43 9.57 12.78
C THR A 70 -13.81 10.22 12.72
N ARG A 71 -14.64 9.70 11.81
CA ARG A 71 -16.00 10.17 11.62
C ARG A 71 -16.86 9.81 12.82
N GLN A 72 -17.37 10.82 13.49
CA GLN A 72 -18.27 10.67 14.63
C GLN A 72 -19.73 10.93 14.24
N GLY A 73 -20.64 10.39 15.01
CA GLY A 73 -22.07 10.68 14.84
C GLY A 73 -22.38 12.16 15.13
N GLU A 74 -23.23 12.75 14.35
CA GLU A 74 -23.74 14.12 14.55
C GLU A 74 -25.16 14.10 15.08
N THR A 75 -25.53 15.13 15.85
CA THR A 75 -26.93 15.31 16.29
C THR A 75 -27.82 15.59 15.08
N GLY A 76 -28.88 14.81 14.92
CA GLY A 76 -29.81 14.98 13.81
C GLY A 76 -30.44 13.67 13.37
N LYS A 77 -31.17 13.74 12.26
CA LYS A 77 -31.77 12.54 11.63
C LYS A 77 -30.70 11.59 11.17
N THR A 78 -30.98 10.30 11.23
CA THR A 78 -30.11 9.26 10.70
C THR A 78 -29.81 9.52 9.22
N LYS A 79 -28.54 9.57 8.89
CA LYS A 79 -28.04 9.66 7.52
C LYS A 79 -27.41 8.33 7.16
N VAL A 80 -27.77 7.81 6.00
CA VAL A 80 -27.14 6.62 5.41
C VAL A 80 -26.41 7.07 4.15
N SER A 81 -25.13 6.81 4.07
CA SER A 81 -24.33 7.04 2.86
C SER A 81 -23.73 5.74 2.37
N TYR A 82 -23.75 5.58 1.06
CA TYR A 82 -23.06 4.51 0.36
C TYR A 82 -22.10 5.12 -0.65
N GLU A 83 -20.87 4.64 -0.62
CA GLU A 83 -19.85 4.99 -1.60
C GLU A 83 -19.31 3.70 -2.20
N GLY A 84 -19.18 3.67 -3.51
CA GLY A 84 -18.63 2.52 -4.21
C GLY A 84 -17.94 2.93 -5.49
N TYR A 85 -16.87 2.22 -5.83
CA TYR A 85 -16.23 2.36 -7.12
C TYR A 85 -15.77 1.01 -7.65
N TYR A 86 -15.68 0.94 -8.97
CA TYR A 86 -15.07 -0.15 -9.71
C TYR A 86 -13.97 0.41 -10.59
N ALA A 87 -12.81 -0.23 -10.58
CA ALA A 87 -11.67 0.20 -11.38
C ALA A 87 -10.98 -1.00 -12.03
N LEU A 88 -10.33 -0.75 -13.15
CA LEU A 88 -9.45 -1.71 -13.82
C LEU A 88 -8.00 -1.24 -13.67
N GLN A 89 -7.17 -2.11 -13.18
CA GLN A 89 -5.74 -1.88 -13.04
C GLN A 89 -5.00 -2.59 -14.17
N GLN A 90 -4.03 -1.91 -14.75
CA GLN A 90 -3.17 -2.50 -15.77
C GLN A 90 -1.75 -1.94 -15.65
N LEU A 91 -0.79 -2.68 -16.12
CA LEU A 91 0.57 -2.19 -16.20
C LEU A 91 0.66 -1.07 -17.25
N PRO A 92 1.05 0.16 -16.89
CA PRO A 92 1.05 1.29 -17.83
C PRO A 92 2.09 1.13 -18.95
N LYS A 93 3.18 0.42 -18.67
CA LYS A 93 4.25 0.19 -19.65
C LYS A 93 5.04 -1.08 -19.31
N LYS A 94 5.21 -1.95 -20.28
CA LYS A 94 6.12 -3.09 -20.19
C LYS A 94 7.55 -2.64 -20.49
N LEU A 95 8.51 -3.28 -19.86
CA LEU A 95 9.92 -3.09 -20.19
C LEU A 95 10.23 -3.72 -21.53
N LYS A 96 11.04 -3.06 -22.34
CA LYS A 96 11.58 -3.69 -23.56
C LYS A 96 12.65 -4.70 -23.13
N THR A 97 12.38 -5.95 -23.38
CA THR A 97 13.31 -7.07 -23.16
C THR A 97 13.79 -7.58 -24.51
N LEU A 98 14.95 -8.22 -24.49
CA LEU A 98 15.46 -8.90 -25.67
C LEU A 98 14.61 -10.14 -25.97
N SER A 99 14.38 -10.41 -27.26
CA SER A 99 13.89 -11.71 -27.71
C SER A 99 14.94 -12.79 -27.47
N LEU A 100 14.55 -14.05 -27.55
CA LEU A 100 15.51 -15.16 -27.35
C LEU A 100 16.68 -15.12 -28.33
N PRO A 101 16.50 -14.86 -29.64
CA PRO A 101 17.63 -14.70 -30.59
C PRO A 101 18.52 -13.50 -30.20
N GLU A 102 17.95 -12.36 -29.88
CA GLU A 102 18.73 -11.18 -29.47
C GLU A 102 19.53 -11.44 -28.20
N TYR A 103 18.92 -12.15 -27.22
CA TYR A 103 19.59 -12.55 -26.00
C TYR A 103 20.75 -13.52 -26.28
N ALA A 104 20.58 -14.49 -27.21
CA ALA A 104 21.63 -15.41 -27.60
C ALA A 104 22.82 -14.66 -28.24
N VAL A 105 22.54 -13.73 -29.17
CA VAL A 105 23.57 -12.86 -29.76
C VAL A 105 24.31 -12.07 -28.68
N TYR A 106 23.57 -11.45 -27.74
CA TYR A 106 24.18 -10.71 -26.64
C TYR A 106 25.07 -11.60 -25.77
N GLN A 107 24.63 -12.80 -25.44
CA GLN A 107 25.42 -13.75 -24.63
C GLN A 107 26.69 -14.22 -25.34
N ASN A 108 26.61 -14.49 -26.63
CA ASN A 108 27.79 -14.86 -27.43
C ASN A 108 28.80 -13.72 -27.49
N LEU A 109 28.35 -12.49 -27.73
CA LEU A 109 29.21 -11.31 -27.71
C LEU A 109 29.89 -11.12 -26.36
N ARG A 110 29.10 -11.28 -25.27
CA ARG A 110 29.62 -11.21 -23.91
C ARG A 110 30.66 -12.33 -23.66
N ALA A 111 30.37 -13.55 -24.04
CA ALA A 111 31.29 -14.69 -23.88
C ALA A 111 32.63 -14.44 -24.59
N ALA A 112 32.60 -13.94 -25.83
CA ALA A 112 33.79 -13.55 -26.57
C ALA A 112 34.60 -12.46 -25.87
N THR A 113 33.95 -11.48 -25.25
CA THR A 113 34.60 -10.35 -24.59
C THR A 113 35.32 -10.77 -23.29
N ILE A 114 34.72 -11.70 -22.53
CA ILE A 114 35.25 -12.14 -21.21
C ILE A 114 36.03 -13.45 -21.27
N GLY A 115 36.23 -14.01 -22.48
CA GLY A 115 37.03 -15.22 -22.70
C GLY A 115 36.33 -16.52 -22.28
N PHE A 116 35.02 -16.53 -22.12
CA PHE A 116 34.23 -17.76 -21.93
C PHE A 116 33.82 -18.32 -23.32
N GLY A 117 33.71 -19.64 -23.41
CA GLY A 117 33.20 -20.31 -24.62
C GLY A 117 31.71 -20.00 -24.84
N GLU A 118 31.31 -20.01 -26.12
CA GLU A 118 29.90 -19.91 -26.48
C GLU A 118 29.12 -21.11 -25.92
N ARG A 119 27.86 -20.88 -25.56
CA ARG A 119 26.97 -21.96 -25.15
C ARG A 119 26.48 -22.71 -26.39
N GLU A 120 26.45 -24.04 -26.32
CA GLU A 120 25.99 -24.90 -27.41
C GLU A 120 24.62 -24.51 -27.95
N GLU A 121 23.68 -24.17 -27.00
CA GLU A 121 22.31 -23.79 -27.34
C GLU A 121 22.20 -22.43 -28.04
N PHE A 122 23.25 -21.61 -28.01
CA PHE A 122 23.28 -20.25 -28.62
C PHE A 122 24.20 -20.15 -29.85
N LYS A 123 24.77 -21.26 -30.32
CA LYS A 123 25.67 -21.25 -31.50
C LYS A 123 25.01 -20.70 -32.76
N ASP A 124 23.75 -21.02 -32.96
CA ASP A 124 22.97 -20.48 -34.07
C ASP A 124 21.70 -19.80 -33.57
N PRO A 125 21.76 -18.50 -33.31
CA PRO A 125 20.61 -17.73 -32.86
C PRO A 125 19.44 -17.71 -33.85
N THR A 126 19.66 -18.00 -35.13
CA THR A 126 18.59 -17.96 -36.14
C THR A 126 17.64 -19.16 -36.06
N LEU A 127 18.06 -20.23 -35.40
CA LEU A 127 17.25 -21.42 -35.18
C LEU A 127 16.34 -21.29 -33.93
N LEU A 128 16.59 -20.26 -33.14
CA LEU A 128 15.80 -20.01 -31.92
C LEU A 128 14.49 -19.33 -32.29
N GLY A 129 13.38 -19.79 -31.70
CA GLY A 129 12.10 -19.09 -31.79
C GLY A 129 12.14 -17.76 -31.02
N GLU A 130 11.06 -17.00 -31.06
CA GLU A 130 10.98 -15.68 -30.39
C GLU A 130 11.18 -15.75 -28.87
N GLY A 131 10.97 -16.93 -28.29
CA GLY A 131 10.99 -17.13 -26.85
C GLY A 131 9.69 -16.72 -26.17
N THR A 132 9.64 -16.83 -24.86
CA THR A 132 8.48 -16.46 -24.07
C THR A 132 8.64 -15.05 -23.51
N ASN A 133 7.67 -14.17 -23.79
CA ASN A 133 7.60 -12.88 -23.12
C ASN A 133 6.97 -13.05 -21.74
N TRP A 134 7.79 -13.25 -20.74
CA TRP A 134 7.35 -13.48 -19.37
C TRP A 134 6.52 -12.34 -18.80
N GLN A 135 6.66 -11.11 -19.30
CA GLN A 135 5.81 -10.01 -18.87
C GLN A 135 4.37 -10.19 -19.35
N ASP A 136 4.16 -10.79 -20.53
CA ASP A 136 2.81 -11.07 -21.04
C ASP A 136 2.16 -12.21 -20.28
N GLU A 137 2.95 -13.16 -19.78
CA GLU A 137 2.47 -14.30 -19.00
C GLU A 137 2.10 -13.92 -17.57
N ILE A 138 2.84 -13.01 -16.92
CA ILE A 138 2.65 -12.69 -15.51
C ILE A 138 1.72 -11.51 -15.25
N PHE A 139 1.60 -10.58 -16.22
CA PHE A 139 0.77 -9.39 -16.05
C PHE A 139 -0.60 -9.54 -16.69
N ARG A 140 -1.62 -9.12 -15.95
CA ARG A 140 -3.01 -9.10 -16.41
C ARG A 140 -3.65 -7.74 -16.15
N THR A 141 -4.76 -7.47 -16.83
CA THR A 141 -5.69 -6.43 -16.39
C THR A 141 -6.49 -6.99 -15.23
N ALA A 142 -6.47 -6.30 -14.10
CA ALA A 142 -7.05 -6.77 -12.86
C ALA A 142 -8.16 -5.83 -12.36
N PRO A 143 -9.35 -6.35 -12.02
CA PRO A 143 -10.42 -5.54 -11.46
C PRO A 143 -10.12 -5.20 -10.00
N MET A 144 -10.64 -4.05 -9.59
CA MET A 144 -10.69 -3.62 -8.19
C MET A 144 -12.05 -3.01 -7.92
N HIS A 145 -12.65 -3.34 -6.80
CA HIS A 145 -13.87 -2.68 -6.36
C HIS A 145 -13.86 -2.43 -4.85
N ASN A 146 -14.48 -1.33 -4.48
CA ASN A 146 -14.65 -0.93 -3.10
C ASN A 146 -16.11 -0.55 -2.86
N HIS A 147 -16.64 -1.00 -1.75
CA HIS A 147 -18.00 -0.70 -1.30
C HIS A 147 -17.93 -0.27 0.16
N GLN A 148 -18.54 0.85 0.46
CA GLN A 148 -18.59 1.38 1.81
C GLN A 148 -19.96 1.89 2.16
N ILE A 149 -20.44 1.51 3.35
CA ILE A 149 -21.69 1.98 3.92
C ILE A 149 -21.34 2.70 5.22
N ASN A 150 -21.94 3.86 5.42
CA ASN A 150 -21.83 4.59 6.66
C ASN A 150 -23.22 5.03 7.12
N ILE A 151 -23.54 4.77 8.38
CA ILE A 151 -24.79 5.13 9.03
C ILE A 151 -24.44 5.99 10.23
N SER A 152 -24.86 7.24 10.24
CA SER A 152 -24.60 8.15 11.35
C SER A 152 -25.85 8.94 11.74
N GLY A 153 -25.92 9.30 13.00
CA GLY A 153 -27.04 10.07 13.53
C GLY A 153 -26.93 10.29 15.04
N GLY A 154 -27.93 10.90 15.60
CA GLY A 154 -27.95 11.08 17.05
C GLY A 154 -29.01 12.04 17.54
N SER A 155 -29.18 12.05 18.84
CA SER A 155 -29.96 13.02 19.63
C SER A 155 -29.04 13.91 20.46
N GLN A 156 -29.60 14.78 21.26
CA GLN A 156 -28.82 15.58 22.22
C GLN A 156 -28.03 14.72 23.21
N ASN A 157 -28.55 13.54 23.56
CA ASN A 157 -27.99 12.67 24.59
C ASN A 157 -27.20 11.46 24.02
N MET A 158 -27.36 11.13 22.74
CA MET A 158 -26.69 9.97 22.13
C MET A 158 -26.35 10.26 20.70
N LYS A 159 -25.11 9.96 20.34
CA LYS A 159 -24.63 10.02 18.97
C LYS A 159 -24.08 8.65 18.58
N TYR A 160 -24.26 8.26 17.33
CA TYR A 160 -23.75 6.99 16.81
C TYR A 160 -23.22 7.16 15.40
N SER A 161 -22.20 6.38 15.09
CA SER A 161 -21.66 6.19 13.75
C SER A 161 -21.32 4.72 13.58
N LEU A 162 -21.78 4.13 12.51
CA LEU A 162 -21.51 2.75 12.13
C LEU A 162 -21.02 2.76 10.70
N SER A 163 -19.84 2.24 10.47
CA SER A 163 -19.25 2.07 9.12
C SER A 163 -18.99 0.62 8.84
N GLY A 164 -19.10 0.25 7.56
CA GLY A 164 -18.72 -1.06 7.06
C GLY A 164 -18.19 -0.92 5.65
N GLY A 165 -17.10 -1.59 5.36
CA GLY A 165 -16.44 -1.50 4.05
C GLY A 165 -16.01 -2.86 3.54
N TYR A 166 -16.00 -3.02 2.23
CA TYR A 166 -15.44 -4.17 1.53
C TYR A 166 -14.60 -3.69 0.37
N LEU A 167 -13.33 -4.06 0.36
CA LEU A 167 -12.39 -3.80 -0.72
C LEU A 167 -11.86 -5.14 -1.23
N GLN A 168 -12.04 -5.38 -2.52
CA GLN A 168 -11.37 -6.45 -3.24
C GLN A 168 -10.51 -5.82 -4.34
N GLN A 169 -9.27 -6.23 -4.40
CA GLN A 169 -8.31 -5.81 -5.39
C GLN A 169 -7.58 -7.03 -5.93
N ASP A 170 -7.87 -7.39 -7.16
CA ASP A 170 -7.08 -8.40 -7.86
C ASP A 170 -5.74 -7.77 -8.27
N GLY A 171 -4.66 -8.50 -8.10
CA GLY A 171 -3.33 -8.02 -8.47
C GLY A 171 -3.09 -8.07 -9.97
N ILE A 172 -2.37 -7.09 -10.49
CA ILE A 172 -1.90 -7.09 -11.89
C ILE A 172 -0.88 -8.20 -12.16
N VAL A 173 -0.27 -8.76 -11.12
CA VAL A 173 0.55 -9.97 -11.17
C VAL A 173 -0.30 -11.13 -10.66
N PHE A 174 -0.31 -12.24 -11.38
CA PHE A 174 -1.05 -13.44 -10.95
C PHE A 174 -0.67 -13.85 -9.53
N GLY A 175 -1.69 -14.13 -8.68
CA GLY A 175 -1.51 -14.59 -7.31
C GLY A 175 -1.23 -13.48 -6.28
N SER A 176 -1.38 -12.20 -6.64
CA SER A 176 -1.23 -11.07 -5.73
C SER A 176 -2.56 -10.38 -5.44
N ASP A 177 -3.53 -11.11 -4.90
CA ASP A 177 -4.86 -10.60 -4.63
C ASP A 177 -4.95 -10.08 -3.19
N PHE A 178 -5.79 -9.08 -2.96
CA PHE A 178 -5.98 -8.46 -1.65
C PHE A 178 -7.46 -8.23 -1.36
N GLU A 179 -7.88 -8.62 -0.17
CA GLU A 179 -9.23 -8.37 0.34
C GLU A 179 -9.16 -7.73 1.74
N ARG A 180 -10.12 -6.86 2.01
CA ARG A 180 -10.29 -6.21 3.31
C ARG A 180 -11.76 -5.98 3.60
N PHE A 181 -12.15 -6.29 4.83
CA PHE A 181 -13.46 -6.01 5.41
C PHE A 181 -13.37 -4.94 6.47
#